data_9736766effd548a6741b9e28c3c97239
#
_entry.id   9736766effd548a6741b9e28c3c97239
#
_cell.length_a   1.000
_cell.length_b   1.000
_cell.length_c   1.000
_cell.angle_alpha   90.00
_cell.angle_beta   90.00
_cell.angle_gamma   90.00
#
_symmetry.space_group_name_H-M   'P 1'
#
loop_
_entity.id
_entity.type
_entity.pdbx_description
1 polymer ?
#
loop_
_entity_poly.entity_id
_entity_poly.type
_entity_poly.pdbx_seq_one_letter_code
_entity_poly.pdbx_strand_id
1 'polypeptide(L)'
;MLGYLMEKEVKAVDNILKDIKRPFTAIMGGSKVSTKIGIIENLMDKVDNLILCGGMTYTFAKAQGGKIGNSIVEDDKLELALDIIAKAKAKGVNLVLGTDCVAADAFSNDANTQIVPSNNIPDGWEGLDAGPETQKSFAAAIENAKTILWNGPAGVFEFDNFTAGSRAIAEAIAKATKNGAFSLIGGGDSVACINTVSYTHLRAHETGA
;
A
#
# COMPACT_ATOMS: atom_id res chain seq x y z
N MET A 1 3.08 -19.16 4.02
CA MET A 1 3.15 -18.92 5.48
C MET A 1 3.09 -17.43 5.74
N LEU A 2 2.20 -16.99 6.61
CA LEU A 2 2.00 -15.60 6.95
C LEU A 2 2.78 -15.26 8.22
N GLY A 3 3.62 -14.22 8.20
CA GLY A 3 4.38 -13.77 9.34
C GLY A 3 4.02 -12.33 9.71
N TYR A 4 4.30 -11.95 10.93
CA TYR A 4 4.09 -10.61 11.47
C TYR A 4 5.42 -9.94 11.83
N LEU A 5 5.59 -8.65 11.44
CA LEU A 5 6.77 -7.86 11.73
C LEU A 5 6.41 -6.50 12.33
N MET A 6 7.15 -6.11 13.36
CA MET A 6 7.14 -4.75 13.91
C MET A 6 8.10 -3.84 13.15
N GLU A 7 7.82 -2.53 13.10
CA GLU A 7 8.66 -1.55 12.38
C GLU A 7 10.14 -1.57 12.78
N LYS A 8 10.44 -2.01 13.99
CA LYS A 8 11.82 -2.10 14.52
C LYS A 8 12.64 -3.22 13.89
N GLU A 9 12.02 -4.08 13.06
CA GLU A 9 12.64 -5.33 12.59
C GLU A 9 13.03 -5.29 11.10
N VAL A 10 13.38 -4.11 10.55
CA VAL A 10 13.85 -3.99 9.17
C VAL A 10 15.05 -4.91 8.90
N LYS A 11 15.92 -5.10 9.91
CA LYS A 11 17.06 -6.04 9.83
C LYS A 11 16.60 -7.50 9.83
N ALA A 12 15.52 -7.82 10.52
CA ALA A 12 14.94 -9.17 10.51
C ALA A 12 14.34 -9.50 9.14
N VAL A 13 13.77 -8.52 8.45
CA VAL A 13 13.32 -8.67 7.06
C VAL A 13 14.48 -9.09 6.17
N ASP A 14 15.64 -8.44 6.28
CA ASP A 14 16.83 -8.79 5.51
C ASP A 14 17.29 -10.23 5.75
N ASN A 15 17.19 -10.72 6.98
CA ASN A 15 17.54 -12.10 7.32
C ASN A 15 16.52 -13.13 6.82
N ILE A 16 15.23 -12.81 6.90
CA ILE A 16 14.15 -13.70 6.49
C ILE A 16 14.06 -13.77 4.96
N LEU A 17 14.43 -12.69 4.26
CA LEU A 17 14.36 -12.59 2.82
C LEU A 17 15.67 -12.94 2.09
N LYS A 18 16.60 -13.66 2.75
CA LYS A 18 17.85 -14.09 2.11
C LYS A 18 17.63 -14.99 0.89
N ASP A 19 16.59 -15.82 0.92
CA ASP A 19 16.21 -16.71 -0.19
C ASP A 19 14.86 -16.27 -0.76
N ILE A 20 14.82 -15.05 -1.32
CA ILE A 20 13.61 -14.49 -1.87
C ILE A 20 13.16 -15.28 -3.09
N LYS A 21 11.98 -15.88 -3.02
CA LYS A 21 11.33 -16.47 -4.17
C LYS A 21 10.60 -15.37 -4.94
N ARG A 22 10.93 -15.27 -6.22
CA ARG A 22 10.38 -14.22 -7.08
C ARG A 22 9.16 -14.72 -7.86
N PRO A 23 8.23 -13.84 -8.22
CA PRO A 23 8.25 -12.39 -7.99
C PRO A 23 8.07 -12.01 -6.51
N PHE A 24 8.79 -10.96 -6.08
CA PHE A 24 8.63 -10.35 -4.77
C PHE A 24 7.85 -9.04 -4.90
N THR A 25 6.69 -8.97 -4.26
CA THR A 25 5.84 -7.77 -4.22
C THR A 25 5.84 -7.20 -2.80
N ALA A 26 6.24 -5.95 -2.67
CA ALA A 26 6.10 -5.20 -1.43
C ALA A 26 4.97 -4.18 -1.55
N ILE A 27 4.18 -4.05 -0.50
CA ILE A 27 3.04 -3.13 -0.42
C ILE A 27 3.30 -2.19 0.74
N MET A 28 3.53 -0.91 0.43
CA MET A 28 3.77 0.14 1.41
C MET A 28 2.60 1.10 1.41
N GLY A 29 1.89 1.16 2.51
CA GLY A 29 0.76 2.07 2.71
C GLY A 29 1.01 3.05 3.85
N GLY A 30 0.03 3.90 4.08
CA GLY A 30 0.08 4.91 5.11
C GLY A 30 -0.06 6.33 4.56
N SER A 31 -0.02 7.32 5.43
CA SER A 31 -0.32 8.71 5.08
C SER A 31 0.90 9.54 4.69
N LYS A 32 2.11 9.13 5.07
CA LYS A 32 3.33 9.93 4.93
C LYS A 32 4.47 9.16 4.29
N VAL A 33 5.02 9.73 3.21
CA VAL A 33 6.23 9.21 2.56
C VAL A 33 7.41 9.24 3.53
N SER A 34 7.52 10.30 4.32
CA SER A 34 8.62 10.50 5.29
C SER A 34 8.75 9.37 6.30
N THR A 35 7.65 8.74 6.69
CA THR A 35 7.67 7.62 7.65
C THR A 35 8.02 6.29 7.01
N LYS A 36 7.92 6.17 5.69
CA LYS A 36 8.13 4.93 4.94
C LYS A 36 9.39 4.91 4.09
N ILE A 37 10.05 6.05 3.93
CA ILE A 37 11.17 6.19 3.00
C ILE A 37 12.31 5.20 3.28
N GLY A 38 12.65 4.98 4.53
CA GLY A 38 13.73 4.05 4.89
C GLY A 38 13.43 2.62 4.45
N ILE A 39 12.20 2.16 4.63
CA ILE A 39 11.76 0.83 4.21
C ILE A 39 11.69 0.76 2.68
N ILE A 40 11.14 1.79 2.04
CA ILE A 40 11.03 1.86 0.58
C ILE A 40 12.42 1.75 -0.07
N GLU A 41 13.38 2.52 0.39
CA GLU A 41 14.75 2.51 -0.14
C GLU A 41 15.42 1.16 0.05
N ASN A 42 15.26 0.56 1.24
CA ASN A 42 15.82 -0.76 1.53
C ASN A 42 15.22 -1.86 0.65
N LEU A 43 13.94 -1.79 0.35
CA LEU A 43 13.25 -2.77 -0.49
C LEU A 43 13.49 -2.58 -1.98
N MET A 44 13.86 -1.38 -2.41
CA MET A 44 14.01 -1.04 -3.83
C MET A 44 14.97 -1.95 -4.58
N ASP A 45 16.01 -2.45 -3.92
CA ASP A 45 16.98 -3.38 -4.51
C ASP A 45 16.54 -4.85 -4.48
N LYS A 46 15.42 -5.15 -3.81
CA LYS A 46 15.00 -6.53 -3.53
C LYS A 46 13.70 -6.92 -4.23
N VAL A 47 12.84 -5.94 -4.51
CA VAL A 47 11.50 -6.21 -5.02
C VAL A 47 11.43 -6.23 -6.53
N ASP A 48 10.49 -6.99 -7.07
CA ASP A 48 10.08 -6.94 -8.47
C ASP A 48 8.93 -5.96 -8.67
N ASN A 49 8.00 -5.91 -7.72
CA ASN A 49 6.87 -4.99 -7.71
C ASN A 49 6.83 -4.22 -6.38
N LEU A 50 6.64 -2.93 -6.48
CA LEU A 50 6.45 -2.06 -5.31
C LEU A 50 5.11 -1.34 -5.45
N ILE A 51 4.18 -1.67 -4.57
CA ILE A 51 2.88 -1.01 -4.49
C ILE A 51 2.96 0.07 -3.43
N LEU A 52 2.66 1.30 -3.82
CA LEU A 52 2.51 2.41 -2.88
C LEU A 52 1.02 2.76 -2.78
N CYS A 53 0.49 2.80 -1.57
CA CYS A 53 -0.93 3.01 -1.33
C CYS A 53 -1.16 3.88 -0.09
N GLY A 54 -2.42 4.22 0.16
CA GLY A 54 -2.79 5.11 1.25
C GLY A 54 -2.60 6.59 0.91
N GLY A 55 -2.67 7.43 1.92
CA GLY A 55 -2.62 8.88 1.75
C GLY A 55 -1.32 9.41 1.15
N MET A 56 -0.20 8.70 1.33
CA MET A 56 1.07 9.12 0.73
C MET A 56 1.05 9.16 -0.81
N THR A 57 0.12 8.43 -1.45
CA THR A 57 0.02 8.42 -2.92
C THR A 57 -0.36 9.79 -3.49
N TYR A 58 -1.03 10.63 -2.71
CA TYR A 58 -1.39 11.97 -3.14
C TYR A 58 -0.19 12.92 -3.19
N THR A 59 0.81 12.67 -2.36
CA THR A 59 2.12 13.34 -2.49
C THR A 59 2.77 12.98 -3.83
N PHE A 60 2.74 11.72 -4.22
CA PHE A 60 3.23 11.27 -5.54
C PHE A 60 2.42 11.88 -6.69
N ALA A 61 1.11 11.93 -6.58
CA ALA A 61 0.24 12.51 -7.60
C ALA A 61 0.54 14.01 -7.80
N LYS A 62 0.65 14.76 -6.72
CA LYS A 62 0.99 16.18 -6.78
C LYS A 62 2.40 16.41 -7.33
N ALA A 63 3.37 15.59 -6.95
CA ALA A 63 4.74 15.66 -7.44
C ALA A 63 4.80 15.50 -8.97
N GLN A 64 3.89 14.73 -9.54
CA GLN A 64 3.79 14.53 -10.99
C GLN A 64 2.92 15.58 -11.70
N GLY A 65 2.52 16.65 -11.00
CA GLY A 65 1.71 17.72 -11.55
C GLY A 65 0.21 17.52 -11.46
N GLY A 66 -0.25 16.50 -10.73
CA GLY A 66 -1.68 16.22 -10.54
C GLY A 66 -2.36 17.17 -9.56
N LYS A 67 -3.68 17.21 -9.63
CA LYS A 67 -4.54 17.94 -8.70
C LYS A 67 -5.10 16.96 -7.68
N ILE A 68 -4.94 17.25 -6.41
CA ILE A 68 -5.31 16.34 -5.33
C ILE A 68 -6.42 16.90 -4.40
N GLY A 69 -6.99 18.06 -4.73
CA GLY A 69 -8.01 18.69 -3.90
C GLY A 69 -7.51 18.95 -2.48
N ASN A 70 -8.30 18.55 -1.49
CA ASN A 70 -7.96 18.67 -0.06
C ASN A 70 -7.26 17.44 0.50
N SER A 71 -6.79 16.54 -0.35
CA SER A 71 -6.12 15.31 0.09
C SER A 71 -4.88 15.60 0.92
N ILE A 72 -4.56 14.69 1.84
CA ILE A 72 -3.33 14.77 2.63
C ILE A 72 -2.11 14.79 1.71
N VAL A 73 -1.14 15.64 2.05
CA VAL A 73 0.06 15.80 1.23
C VAL A 73 1.23 16.27 2.09
N GLU A 74 2.43 15.83 1.73
CA GLU A 74 3.68 16.35 2.28
C GLU A 74 4.34 17.21 1.20
N ASP A 75 4.06 18.52 1.21
CA ASP A 75 4.57 19.47 0.20
C ASP A 75 6.10 19.59 0.19
N ASP A 76 6.76 19.31 1.31
CA ASP A 76 8.21 19.29 1.43
C ASP A 76 8.84 17.98 0.94
N LYS A 77 8.05 17.01 0.50
CA LYS A 77 8.50 15.68 0.02
C LYS A 77 8.21 15.41 -1.44
N LEU A 78 7.80 16.42 -2.21
CA LEU A 78 7.50 16.24 -3.63
C LEU A 78 8.73 15.81 -4.43
N GLU A 79 9.89 16.39 -4.17
CA GLU A 79 11.14 15.99 -4.82
C GLU A 79 11.55 14.57 -4.45
N LEU A 80 11.37 14.20 -3.19
CA LEU A 80 11.63 12.83 -2.72
C LEU A 80 10.73 11.82 -3.44
N ALA A 81 9.46 12.16 -3.64
CA ALA A 81 8.53 11.30 -4.38
C ALA A 81 8.99 11.09 -5.83
N LEU A 82 9.42 12.15 -6.52
CA LEU A 82 9.96 12.05 -7.87
C LEU A 82 11.25 11.21 -7.90
N ASP A 83 12.10 11.34 -6.90
CA ASP A 83 13.32 10.56 -6.77
C ASP A 83 13.04 9.06 -6.61
N ILE A 84 12.03 8.71 -5.81
CA ILE A 84 11.58 7.31 -5.66
C ILE A 84 11.11 6.75 -6.99
N ILE A 85 10.31 7.51 -7.75
CA ILE A 85 9.83 7.08 -9.08
C ILE A 85 11.00 6.84 -10.02
N ALA A 86 11.98 7.76 -10.05
CA ALA A 86 13.16 7.65 -10.89
C ALA A 86 14.02 6.45 -10.51
N LYS A 87 14.23 6.21 -9.23
CA LYS A 87 14.99 5.06 -8.73
C LYS A 87 14.33 3.74 -9.09
N ALA A 88 13.02 3.64 -8.94
CA ALA A 88 12.28 2.43 -9.32
C ALA A 88 12.47 2.12 -10.79
N LYS A 89 12.33 3.13 -11.65
CA LYS A 89 12.55 2.99 -13.09
C LYS A 89 13.98 2.55 -13.42
N ALA A 90 14.97 3.18 -12.81
CA ALA A 90 16.38 2.87 -13.04
C ALA A 90 16.74 1.44 -12.61
N LYS A 91 16.11 0.93 -11.55
CA LYS A 91 16.33 -0.43 -11.03
C LYS A 91 15.44 -1.49 -11.65
N GLY A 92 14.57 -1.13 -12.58
CA GLY A 92 13.65 -2.07 -13.21
C GLY A 92 12.53 -2.56 -12.30
N VAL A 93 12.24 -1.84 -11.23
CA VAL A 93 11.14 -2.16 -10.32
C VAL A 93 9.82 -1.69 -10.93
N ASN A 94 8.81 -2.56 -10.95
CA ASN A 94 7.47 -2.19 -11.34
C ASN A 94 6.81 -1.43 -10.19
N LEU A 95 6.78 -0.11 -10.29
CA LEU A 95 6.16 0.77 -9.31
C LEU A 95 4.67 0.91 -9.63
N VAL A 96 3.82 0.40 -8.75
CA VAL A 96 2.37 0.45 -8.90
C VAL A 96 1.80 1.57 -8.03
N LEU A 97 1.36 2.63 -8.69
CA LEU A 97 0.63 3.74 -8.07
C LEU A 97 -0.84 3.64 -8.46
N GLY A 98 -1.71 4.23 -7.65
CA GLY A 98 -3.12 4.27 -7.96
C GLY A 98 -3.43 5.14 -9.17
N THR A 99 -4.45 4.76 -9.93
CA THR A 99 -4.96 5.55 -11.06
C THR A 99 -6.28 6.23 -10.74
N ASP A 100 -7.07 5.66 -9.85
CA ASP A 100 -8.32 6.23 -9.37
C ASP A 100 -8.42 6.13 -7.85
N CYS A 101 -9.31 6.91 -7.27
CA CYS A 101 -9.54 6.89 -5.83
C CYS A 101 -11.02 7.13 -5.52
N VAL A 102 -11.41 6.73 -4.32
CA VAL A 102 -12.70 7.11 -3.73
C VAL A 102 -12.47 8.44 -3.02
N ALA A 103 -12.98 9.50 -3.61
CA ALA A 103 -12.91 10.84 -3.04
C ALA A 103 -14.16 11.10 -2.19
N ALA A 104 -13.96 11.83 -1.10
CA ALA A 104 -15.03 12.22 -0.18
C ALA A 104 -15.05 13.74 0.00
N ASP A 105 -16.24 14.29 0.27
CA ASP A 105 -16.41 15.73 0.51
C ASP A 105 -16.14 16.14 1.96
N ALA A 106 -15.86 15.17 2.83
CA ALA A 106 -15.47 15.39 4.23
C ALA A 106 -14.70 14.18 4.76
N PHE A 107 -13.90 14.38 5.79
CA PHE A 107 -13.23 13.30 6.51
C PHE A 107 -14.21 12.66 7.50
N SER A 108 -15.10 11.84 6.98
CA SER A 108 -16.19 11.18 7.73
C SER A 108 -16.62 9.91 7.02
N ASN A 109 -17.00 8.90 7.80
CA ASN A 109 -17.56 7.67 7.24
C ASN A 109 -18.84 7.91 6.42
N ASP A 110 -19.62 8.93 6.78
CA ASP A 110 -20.89 9.27 6.14
C ASP A 110 -20.77 10.33 5.04
N ALA A 111 -19.54 10.71 4.67
CA ALA A 111 -19.30 11.67 3.61
C ALA A 111 -19.87 11.19 2.27
N ASN A 112 -20.25 12.13 1.43
CA ASN A 112 -20.56 11.83 0.04
C ASN A 112 -19.29 11.41 -0.67
N THR A 113 -19.38 10.41 -1.54
CA THR A 113 -18.24 9.86 -2.25
C THR A 113 -18.44 9.88 -3.75
N GLN A 114 -17.31 9.95 -4.47
CA GLN A 114 -17.27 9.74 -5.91
C GLN A 114 -15.95 9.11 -6.29
N ILE A 115 -15.93 8.38 -7.39
CA ILE A 115 -14.72 7.80 -7.94
C ILE A 115 -14.15 8.77 -8.96
N VAL A 116 -12.91 9.18 -8.74
CA VAL A 116 -12.22 10.17 -9.59
C VAL A 116 -10.79 9.69 -9.89
N PRO A 117 -10.15 10.20 -10.96
CA PRO A 117 -8.73 9.98 -11.17
C PRO A 117 -7.92 10.52 -9.98
N SER A 118 -6.92 9.76 -9.54
CA SER A 118 -6.07 10.15 -8.40
C SER A 118 -5.26 11.42 -8.65
N ASN A 119 -5.06 11.78 -9.91
CA ASN A 119 -4.36 12.99 -10.33
C ASN A 119 -5.28 14.15 -10.70
N ASN A 120 -6.58 14.01 -10.48
CA ASN A 120 -7.55 15.05 -10.78
C ASN A 120 -8.73 15.00 -9.81
N ILE A 121 -8.43 15.25 -8.53
CA ILE A 121 -9.42 15.30 -7.46
C ILE A 121 -9.98 16.72 -7.38
N PRO A 122 -11.32 16.89 -7.42
CA PRO A 122 -11.93 18.22 -7.38
C PRO A 122 -11.63 18.98 -6.09
N ASP A 123 -11.65 20.32 -6.17
CA ASP A 123 -11.52 21.17 -4.99
C ASP A 123 -12.66 20.85 -3.98
N GLY A 124 -12.31 20.83 -2.71
CA GLY A 124 -13.25 20.48 -1.65
C GLY A 124 -13.42 18.98 -1.43
N TRP A 125 -12.80 18.15 -2.25
CA TRP A 125 -12.81 16.70 -2.13
C TRP A 125 -11.42 16.19 -1.76
N GLU A 126 -11.37 15.06 -1.06
CA GLU A 126 -10.13 14.41 -0.65
C GLU A 126 -10.20 12.91 -0.92
N GLY A 127 -9.09 12.32 -1.34
CA GLY A 127 -9.01 10.87 -1.54
C GLY A 127 -8.90 10.14 -0.20
N LEU A 128 -9.78 9.18 0.04
CA LEU A 128 -9.80 8.39 1.28
C LEU A 128 -9.59 6.89 1.07
N ASP A 129 -9.68 6.40 -0.16
CA ASP A 129 -9.45 4.99 -0.46
C ASP A 129 -9.07 4.80 -1.93
N ALA A 130 -8.52 3.63 -2.25
CA ALA A 130 -8.23 3.23 -3.62
C ALA A 130 -9.53 2.96 -4.39
N GLY A 131 -9.59 3.45 -5.62
CA GLY A 131 -10.71 3.19 -6.49
C GLY A 131 -10.70 1.80 -7.13
N PRO A 132 -11.75 1.42 -7.88
CA PRO A 132 -11.89 0.08 -8.44
C PRO A 132 -10.75 -0.34 -9.38
N GLU A 133 -10.29 0.56 -10.25
CA GLU A 133 -9.21 0.24 -11.19
C GLU A 133 -7.87 0.09 -10.46
N THR A 134 -7.63 0.90 -9.45
CA THR A 134 -6.46 0.78 -8.57
C THR A 134 -6.47 -0.55 -7.83
N GLN A 135 -7.62 -0.97 -7.31
CA GLN A 135 -7.78 -2.26 -6.63
C GLN A 135 -7.42 -3.42 -7.55
N LYS A 136 -7.84 -3.37 -8.80
CA LYS A 136 -7.49 -4.38 -9.82
C LYS A 136 -6.00 -4.42 -10.11
N SER A 137 -5.36 -3.26 -10.22
CA SER A 137 -3.91 -3.14 -10.44
C SER A 137 -3.13 -3.72 -9.27
N PHE A 138 -3.56 -3.46 -8.05
CA PHE A 138 -2.94 -4.02 -6.85
C PHE A 138 -3.09 -5.53 -6.80
N ALA A 139 -4.27 -6.04 -7.04
CA ALA A 139 -4.53 -7.48 -7.08
C ALA A 139 -3.66 -8.19 -8.14
N ALA A 140 -3.54 -7.61 -9.32
CA ALA A 140 -2.73 -8.17 -10.40
C ALA A 140 -1.25 -8.27 -10.02
N ALA A 141 -0.71 -7.28 -9.32
CA ALA A 141 0.69 -7.29 -8.86
C ALA A 141 0.93 -8.25 -7.70
N ILE A 142 -0.10 -8.58 -6.93
CA ILE A 142 0.00 -9.46 -5.75
C ILE A 142 -0.23 -10.93 -6.11
N GLU A 143 -1.20 -11.22 -6.97
CA GLU A 143 -1.68 -12.61 -7.23
C GLU A 143 -0.60 -13.56 -7.72
N ASN A 144 0.34 -13.06 -8.50
CA ASN A 144 1.43 -13.88 -9.07
C ASN A 144 2.70 -13.86 -8.22
N ALA A 145 2.72 -13.12 -7.12
CA ALA A 145 3.89 -13.03 -6.26
C ALA A 145 4.14 -14.35 -5.51
N LYS A 146 5.41 -14.65 -5.31
CA LYS A 146 5.84 -15.79 -4.49
C LYS A 146 6.29 -15.34 -3.10
N THR A 147 6.65 -14.07 -2.97
CA THR A 147 6.99 -13.42 -1.70
C THR A 147 6.24 -12.10 -1.63
N ILE A 148 5.59 -11.85 -0.52
CA ILE A 148 4.77 -10.65 -0.31
C ILE A 148 5.13 -10.04 1.05
N LEU A 149 5.35 -8.72 1.04
CA LEU A 149 5.49 -7.93 2.27
C LEU A 149 4.44 -6.82 2.25
N TRP A 150 3.63 -6.72 3.29
CA TRP A 150 2.64 -5.66 3.43
C TRP A 150 2.87 -4.85 4.69
N ASN A 151 3.01 -3.53 4.53
CA ASN A 151 3.18 -2.58 5.63
C ASN A 151 2.38 -1.30 5.33
N GLY A 152 1.26 -1.12 6.02
CA GLY A 152 0.41 0.05 5.94
C GLY A 152 -0.85 -0.12 5.09
N PRO A 153 -1.97 0.47 5.52
CA PRO A 153 -3.26 0.32 4.84
C PRO A 153 -3.35 1.15 3.56
N ALA A 154 -4.29 0.77 2.68
CA ALA A 154 -4.53 1.44 1.40
C ALA A 154 -5.53 2.59 1.49
N GLY A 155 -6.28 2.70 2.57
CA GLY A 155 -7.29 3.73 2.78
C GLY A 155 -7.49 4.04 4.25
N VAL A 156 -8.47 4.87 4.55
CA VAL A 156 -8.86 5.19 5.93
C VAL A 156 -9.72 4.06 6.47
N PHE A 157 -9.07 2.94 6.79
CA PHE A 157 -9.73 1.68 7.15
C PHE A 157 -10.54 1.75 8.46
N GLU A 158 -10.32 2.76 9.29
CA GLU A 158 -11.11 3.03 10.48
C GLU A 158 -12.55 3.39 10.13
N PHE A 159 -12.78 3.86 8.92
CA PHE A 159 -14.11 4.11 8.38
C PHE A 159 -14.53 2.93 7.51
N ASP A 160 -15.64 2.29 7.84
CA ASP A 160 -16.12 1.09 7.14
C ASP A 160 -16.33 1.31 5.64
N ASN A 161 -16.70 2.52 5.23
CA ASN A 161 -16.94 2.86 3.83
C ASN A 161 -15.64 3.07 3.02
N PHE A 162 -14.47 3.07 3.67
CA PHE A 162 -13.18 3.31 3.04
C PHE A 162 -12.21 2.15 3.26
N THR A 163 -12.72 0.92 3.28
CA THR A 163 -11.95 -0.31 3.50
C THR A 163 -11.72 -1.11 2.22
N ALA A 164 -12.33 -0.73 1.10
CA ALA A 164 -12.32 -1.53 -0.12
C ALA A 164 -10.91 -1.77 -0.67
N GLY A 165 -10.04 -0.75 -0.64
CA GLY A 165 -8.66 -0.88 -1.10
C GLY A 165 -7.84 -1.84 -0.25
N SER A 166 -7.92 -1.71 1.06
CA SER A 166 -7.23 -2.62 1.99
C SER A 166 -7.79 -4.04 1.92
N ARG A 167 -9.10 -4.17 1.73
CA ARG A 167 -9.75 -5.46 1.54
C ARG A 167 -9.27 -6.14 0.26
N ALA A 168 -9.17 -5.41 -0.84
CA ALA A 168 -8.66 -5.95 -2.11
C ALA A 168 -7.23 -6.47 -1.97
N ILE A 169 -6.37 -5.74 -1.24
CA ILE A 169 -5.01 -6.18 -0.93
C ILE A 169 -5.05 -7.46 -0.09
N ALA A 170 -5.82 -7.49 0.98
CA ALA A 170 -5.94 -8.66 1.85
C ALA A 170 -6.43 -9.90 1.10
N GLU A 171 -7.43 -9.75 0.25
CA GLU A 171 -7.96 -10.86 -0.58
C GLU A 171 -6.91 -11.38 -1.56
N ALA A 172 -6.18 -10.50 -2.22
CA ALA A 172 -5.13 -10.89 -3.16
C ALA A 172 -3.99 -11.61 -2.46
N ILE A 173 -3.57 -11.13 -1.27
CA ILE A 173 -2.55 -11.78 -0.45
C ILE A 173 -3.03 -13.17 0.00
N ALA A 174 -4.26 -13.28 0.45
CA ALA A 174 -4.84 -14.55 0.87
C ALA A 174 -4.84 -15.58 -0.26
N LYS A 175 -5.23 -15.17 -1.45
CA LYS A 175 -5.24 -16.03 -2.64
C LYS A 175 -3.83 -16.48 -3.03
N ALA A 176 -2.87 -15.56 -3.04
CA ALA A 176 -1.48 -15.88 -3.33
C ALA A 176 -0.87 -16.81 -2.28
N THR A 177 -1.17 -16.58 -1.00
CA THR A 177 -0.69 -17.42 0.11
C THR A 177 -1.26 -18.83 0.02
N LYS A 178 -2.54 -18.95 -0.32
CA LYS A 178 -3.18 -20.24 -0.56
C LYS A 178 -2.51 -21.01 -1.70
N ASN A 179 -1.99 -20.29 -2.70
CA ASN A 179 -1.27 -20.85 -3.84
C ASN A 179 0.24 -21.07 -3.58
N GLY A 180 0.67 -20.95 -2.32
CA GLY A 180 2.03 -21.25 -1.89
C GLY A 180 2.96 -20.05 -1.70
N ALA A 181 2.50 -18.82 -1.85
CA ALA A 181 3.31 -17.65 -1.59
C ALA A 181 3.64 -17.50 -0.10
N PHE A 182 4.80 -16.93 0.18
CA PHE A 182 5.19 -16.52 1.53
C PHE A 182 4.79 -15.07 1.74
N SER A 183 4.06 -14.79 2.82
CA SER A 183 3.54 -13.45 3.11
C SER A 183 3.93 -12.99 4.49
N LEU A 184 4.47 -11.78 4.57
CA LEU A 184 4.77 -11.07 5.81
C LEU A 184 3.90 -9.83 5.91
N ILE A 185 3.31 -9.59 7.07
CA ILE A 185 2.54 -8.39 7.35
C ILE A 185 3.18 -7.66 8.51
N GLY A 186 3.61 -6.43 8.25
CA GLY A 186 4.29 -5.58 9.22
C GLY A 186 3.47 -4.36 9.59
N GLY A 187 3.73 -3.83 10.81
CA GLY A 187 3.10 -2.64 11.32
C GLY A 187 1.74 -2.88 11.98
N GLY A 188 1.47 -2.15 13.07
CA GLY A 188 0.23 -2.29 13.84
C GLY A 188 -1.02 -1.96 13.05
N ASP A 189 -0.95 -0.95 12.16
CA ASP A 189 -2.09 -0.54 11.33
C ASP A 189 -2.48 -1.59 10.31
N SER A 190 -1.52 -2.30 9.73
CA SER A 190 -1.79 -3.38 8.78
C SER A 190 -2.48 -4.56 9.45
N VAL A 191 -2.03 -4.92 10.65
CA VAL A 191 -2.64 -5.98 11.45
C VAL A 191 -4.04 -5.59 11.90
N ALA A 192 -4.23 -4.35 12.36
CA ALA A 192 -5.54 -3.83 12.71
C ALA A 192 -6.49 -3.85 11.50
N CYS A 193 -5.98 -3.50 10.32
CA CYS A 193 -6.72 -3.54 9.07
C CYS A 193 -7.21 -4.96 8.74
N ILE A 194 -6.35 -5.97 8.85
CA ILE A 194 -6.72 -7.37 8.63
C ILE A 194 -7.79 -7.83 9.60
N ASN A 195 -7.67 -7.47 10.86
CA ASN A 195 -8.67 -7.81 11.88
C ASN A 195 -10.02 -7.15 11.57
N THR A 196 -10.00 -5.93 11.06
CA THR A 196 -11.21 -5.19 10.69
C THR A 196 -11.92 -5.82 9.49
N VAL A 197 -11.17 -6.27 8.48
CA VAL A 197 -11.75 -6.91 7.28
C VAL A 197 -12.08 -8.40 7.46
N SER A 198 -11.81 -8.96 8.64
CA SER A 198 -12.26 -10.30 9.08
C SER A 198 -11.79 -11.48 8.22
N TYR A 199 -10.56 -11.46 7.71
CA TYR A 199 -9.98 -12.60 6.99
C TYR A 199 -9.42 -13.64 7.96
N THR A 200 -10.22 -14.63 8.31
CA THR A 200 -9.86 -15.67 9.27
C THR A 200 -8.66 -16.52 8.87
N HIS A 201 -8.41 -16.71 7.60
CA HIS A 201 -7.26 -17.48 7.12
C HIS A 201 -5.94 -16.72 7.17
N LEU A 202 -5.98 -15.38 7.26
CA LEU A 202 -4.80 -14.57 7.53
C LEU A 202 -4.44 -14.56 9.03
N ARG A 203 -5.41 -14.86 9.90
CA ARG A 203 -5.20 -14.93 11.36
C ARG A 203 -4.42 -16.16 11.82
N ALA A 204 -4.45 -17.24 11.07
CA ALA A 204 -3.91 -18.51 11.50
C ALA A 204 -2.39 -18.53 11.68
N HIS A 205 -1.71 -17.45 11.34
CA HIS A 205 -0.25 -17.40 11.28
C HIS A 205 0.35 -16.15 11.92
N GLU A 206 -0.36 -15.57 12.91
CA GLU A 206 0.29 -14.63 13.81
C GLU A 206 1.36 -15.42 14.58
N THR A 207 2.59 -15.32 14.11
CA THR A 207 3.70 -15.75 14.92
C THR A 207 3.87 -14.69 16.00
N GLY A 208 3.30 -14.96 17.17
CA GLY A 208 3.63 -14.21 18.35
C GLY A 208 5.13 -14.30 18.57
N ALA A 209 5.77 -13.17 18.49
CA ALA A 209 7.13 -13.02 18.98
C ALA A 209 7.05 -12.77 20.46
#